data_522f724c1ddf791202eb2db74c3fda00
#
_entry.id   522f724c1ddf791202eb2db74c3fda00
#
_cell.length_a   1.000
_cell.length_b   1.000
_cell.length_c   1.000
_cell.angle_alpha   90.00
_cell.angle_beta   90.00
_cell.angle_gamma   90.00
#
_symmetry.space_group_name_H-M   'P 1'
#
loop_
_entity.id
_entity.type
_entity.pdbx_description
1 polymer ?
#
loop_
_entity_poly.entity_id
_entity_poly.type
_entity_poly.pdbx_seq_one_letter_code
_entity_poly.pdbx_strand_id
1 'polypeptide(L)'
;MEGTDYKGMNVFQKINEVKKVVKVLKKDAETSGKGAYSYISGSQILALIKEKMEEVGLLFLPVATQHRGYQTFEYKNSYGDLKTDFLVDGKLIYEWINIDNPEDRQRVEFEYYGQQNDLSKAFGSGLTYSERYLLLKSFGAPTDEDDPDSKNEDKKKATPSQAEKKGSGKGQNPSREARSKSKWAVVNELIKNSSIELASVTEWIIKKFGKSIKINDLTDEQFELLTSALKKQIEKEESDE
;
A
#
# COMPACT_ATOMS: atom_id res chain seq x y z
N MET A 1 36.07 20.65 -0.27
CA MET A 1 35.77 19.51 -1.18
C MET A 1 35.49 20.11 -2.53
N GLU A 2 36.35 19.84 -3.52
CA GLU A 2 36.07 20.28 -4.89
C GLU A 2 34.79 19.56 -5.34
N GLY A 3 33.78 20.33 -5.73
CA GLY A 3 32.51 19.77 -6.25
C GLY A 3 32.79 19.02 -7.54
N THR A 4 32.25 17.83 -7.69
CA THR A 4 32.36 17.07 -8.94
C THR A 4 31.71 17.90 -10.05
N ASP A 5 32.48 18.20 -11.11
CA ASP A 5 31.92 18.89 -12.30
C ASP A 5 31.16 17.87 -13.15
N TYR A 6 29.84 18.04 -13.24
CA TYR A 6 28.96 17.20 -14.05
C TYR A 6 28.73 17.76 -15.47
N LYS A 7 29.32 18.93 -15.78
CA LYS A 7 29.29 19.51 -17.14
C LYS A 7 30.03 18.58 -18.10
N GLY A 8 29.44 18.36 -19.26
CA GLY A 8 30.02 17.44 -20.26
C GLY A 8 29.63 15.97 -20.08
N MET A 9 28.97 15.61 -18.99
CA MET A 9 28.35 14.27 -18.87
C MET A 9 27.13 14.18 -19.79
N ASN A 10 26.98 13.04 -20.47
CA ASN A 10 25.78 12.73 -21.21
C ASN A 10 24.62 12.30 -20.28
N VAL A 11 23.38 12.22 -20.84
CA VAL A 11 22.18 11.87 -20.10
C VAL A 11 22.32 10.54 -19.33
N PHE A 12 22.93 9.53 -19.90
CA PHE A 12 23.14 8.22 -19.25
C PHE A 12 24.14 8.28 -18.08
N GLN A 13 25.18 9.08 -18.23
CA GLN A 13 26.14 9.30 -17.15
C GLN A 13 25.47 10.02 -15.98
N LYS A 14 24.65 11.04 -16.24
CA LYS A 14 23.86 11.76 -15.23
C LYS A 14 22.85 10.84 -14.54
N ILE A 15 22.12 10.01 -15.28
CA ILE A 15 21.22 9.00 -14.72
C ILE A 15 22.00 8.03 -13.80
N ASN A 16 23.19 7.62 -14.19
CA ASN A 16 24.03 6.74 -13.38
C ASN A 16 24.51 7.41 -12.08
N GLU A 17 24.79 8.72 -12.08
CA GLU A 17 25.10 9.47 -10.86
C GLU A 17 23.88 9.52 -9.91
N VAL A 18 22.68 9.75 -10.44
CA VAL A 18 21.45 9.69 -9.64
C VAL A 18 21.23 8.29 -9.07
N LYS A 19 21.51 7.25 -9.84
CA LYS A 19 21.38 5.85 -9.38
C LYS A 19 22.25 5.55 -8.15
N LYS A 20 23.43 6.17 -8.01
CA LYS A 20 24.35 5.94 -6.89
C LYS A 20 23.78 6.37 -5.53
N VAL A 21 22.81 7.30 -5.48
CA VAL A 21 22.19 7.74 -4.23
C VAL A 21 21.03 6.84 -3.81
N VAL A 22 20.53 6.01 -4.73
CA VAL A 22 19.41 5.09 -4.44
C VAL A 22 19.96 3.89 -3.66
N LYS A 23 19.69 3.92 -2.36
CA LYS A 23 20.04 2.84 -1.42
C LYS A 23 18.84 1.92 -1.21
N VAL A 24 18.97 0.96 -0.32
CA VAL A 24 17.85 0.12 0.12
C VAL A 24 16.74 1.00 0.67
N LEU A 25 15.58 0.97 0.02
CA LEU A 25 14.38 1.71 0.43
C LEU A 25 13.57 0.86 1.40
N LYS A 26 13.02 1.50 2.43
CA LYS A 26 12.10 0.86 3.36
C LYS A 26 10.66 1.18 2.95
N LYS A 27 9.76 0.22 3.15
CA LYS A 27 8.33 0.44 2.95
C LYS A 27 7.83 1.52 3.90
N ASP A 28 7.24 2.58 3.35
CA ASP A 28 6.78 3.79 4.07
C ASP A 28 5.29 4.03 3.93
N ALA A 29 4.61 3.24 3.10
CA ALA A 29 3.18 3.36 2.85
C ALA A 29 2.47 2.01 2.96
N GLU A 30 1.17 2.04 3.27
CA GLU A 30 0.32 0.85 3.37
C GLU A 30 -0.98 1.05 2.58
N THR A 31 -1.43 -0.02 1.92
CA THR A 31 -2.79 -0.07 1.37
C THR A 31 -3.78 -0.31 2.51
N SER A 32 -5.03 0.15 2.34
CA SER A 32 -6.10 -0.08 3.32
C SER A 32 -7.00 -1.26 2.90
N GLY A 33 -7.58 -1.94 3.89
CA GLY A 33 -8.59 -2.98 3.65
C GLY A 33 -8.09 -4.41 3.80
N LYS A 34 -8.93 -5.38 3.40
CA LYS A 34 -8.61 -6.81 3.47
C LYS A 34 -7.51 -7.12 2.45
N GLY A 35 -6.39 -7.64 2.93
CA GLY A 35 -5.20 -7.88 2.10
C GLY A 35 -4.27 -6.67 2.01
N ALA A 36 -4.34 -5.73 2.97
CA ALA A 36 -3.42 -4.61 3.07
C ALA A 36 -1.96 -5.06 3.08
N TYR A 37 -1.14 -4.35 2.33
CA TYR A 37 0.31 -4.58 2.26
C TYR A 37 1.06 -3.26 2.30
N SER A 38 2.28 -3.30 2.82
CA SER A 38 3.19 -2.15 2.85
C SER A 38 3.98 -2.07 1.55
N TYR A 39 4.25 -0.86 1.08
CA TYR A 39 5.00 -0.63 -0.15
C TYR A 39 5.89 0.63 -0.05
N ILE A 40 6.83 0.76 -0.98
CA ILE A 40 7.64 1.96 -1.15
C ILE A 40 6.81 2.99 -1.91
N SER A 41 6.57 4.17 -1.33
CA SER A 41 5.82 5.23 -2.01
C SER A 41 6.62 5.88 -3.15
N GLY A 42 5.91 6.42 -4.15
CA GLY A 42 6.54 7.23 -5.21
C GLY A 42 7.20 8.48 -4.65
N SER A 43 6.61 9.10 -3.62
CA SER A 43 7.17 10.28 -2.94
C SER A 43 8.51 10.00 -2.26
N GLN A 44 8.70 8.82 -1.68
CA GLN A 44 9.97 8.46 -1.06
C GLN A 44 11.11 8.40 -2.08
N ILE A 45 10.89 7.75 -3.22
CA ILE A 45 11.93 7.69 -4.25
C ILE A 45 12.18 9.04 -4.90
N LEU A 46 11.14 9.82 -5.18
CA LEU A 46 11.28 11.18 -5.74
C LEU A 46 12.05 12.09 -4.78
N ALA A 47 11.76 12.06 -3.47
CA ALA A 47 12.49 12.86 -2.49
C ALA A 47 13.98 12.49 -2.45
N LEU A 48 14.30 11.18 -2.58
CA LEU A 48 15.68 10.70 -2.56
C LEU A 48 16.49 11.14 -3.77
N ILE A 49 15.89 11.12 -4.97
CA ILE A 49 16.62 11.40 -6.22
C ILE A 49 16.64 12.89 -6.59
N LYS A 50 15.67 13.69 -6.10
CA LYS A 50 15.47 15.07 -6.53
C LYS A 50 16.70 15.94 -6.36
N GLU A 51 17.30 15.95 -5.18
CA GLU A 51 18.51 16.75 -4.91
C GLU A 51 19.66 16.37 -5.85
N LYS A 52 19.85 15.06 -6.08
CA LYS A 52 20.92 14.61 -6.96
C LYS A 52 20.62 14.90 -8.43
N MET A 53 19.37 14.86 -8.85
CA MET A 53 18.97 15.27 -10.19
C MET A 53 19.26 16.76 -10.43
N GLU A 54 18.93 17.62 -9.47
CA GLU A 54 19.23 19.05 -9.52
C GLU A 54 20.76 19.29 -9.59
N GLU A 55 21.54 18.59 -8.74
CA GLU A 55 23.01 18.71 -8.70
C GLU A 55 23.66 18.34 -10.03
N VAL A 56 23.23 17.23 -10.66
CA VAL A 56 23.81 16.76 -11.92
C VAL A 56 23.23 17.44 -13.16
N GLY A 57 22.19 18.25 -13.02
CA GLY A 57 21.51 18.89 -14.14
C GLY A 57 20.74 17.90 -15.01
N LEU A 58 19.88 17.07 -14.39
CA LEU A 58 19.01 16.09 -15.05
C LEU A 58 17.56 16.39 -14.78
N LEU A 59 16.71 16.44 -15.82
CA LEU A 59 15.27 16.54 -15.71
C LEU A 59 14.60 15.23 -16.04
N PHE A 60 13.48 14.97 -15.38
CA PHE A 60 12.56 13.85 -15.68
C PHE A 60 11.16 14.42 -15.90
N LEU A 61 10.67 14.40 -17.13
CA LEU A 61 9.41 15.05 -17.52
C LEU A 61 8.44 14.05 -18.16
N PRO A 62 7.15 14.06 -17.75
CA PRO A 62 6.09 13.43 -18.52
C PRO A 62 5.82 14.23 -19.78
N VAL A 63 5.98 13.63 -20.96
CA VAL A 63 5.81 14.34 -22.26
C VAL A 63 4.53 13.95 -22.97
N ALA A 64 3.99 12.77 -22.70
CA ALA A 64 2.71 12.36 -23.26
C ALA A 64 2.10 11.17 -22.48
N THR A 65 0.79 11.03 -22.64
CA THR A 65 0.02 9.87 -22.22
C THR A 65 -0.78 9.36 -23.41
N GLN A 66 -0.64 8.10 -23.74
CA GLN A 66 -1.40 7.44 -24.78
C GLN A 66 -2.42 6.49 -24.17
N HIS A 67 -3.68 6.85 -24.21
CA HIS A 67 -4.79 6.01 -23.74
C HIS A 67 -5.22 5.03 -24.82
N ARG A 68 -5.56 3.80 -24.40
CA ARG A 68 -6.26 2.82 -25.26
C ARG A 68 -7.78 2.85 -25.03
N GLY A 69 -8.25 3.69 -24.12
CA GLY A 69 -9.66 3.79 -23.74
C GLY A 69 -9.93 3.24 -22.37
N TYR A 70 -11.17 2.83 -22.14
CA TYR A 70 -11.56 2.15 -20.92
C TYR A 70 -12.49 0.98 -21.22
N GLN A 71 -12.55 0.03 -20.31
CA GLN A 71 -13.50 -1.07 -20.27
C GLN A 71 -14.22 -1.06 -18.92
N THR A 72 -15.41 -1.63 -18.87
CA THR A 72 -16.13 -1.88 -17.63
C THR A 72 -16.04 -3.34 -17.26
N PHE A 73 -15.87 -3.61 -15.98
CA PHE A 73 -15.83 -4.94 -15.41
C PHE A 73 -16.88 -5.06 -14.30
N GLU A 74 -17.86 -5.91 -14.53
CA GLU A 74 -18.93 -6.16 -13.54
C GLU A 74 -18.64 -7.42 -12.74
N TYR A 75 -18.82 -7.32 -11.42
CA TYR A 75 -18.62 -8.44 -10.51
C TYR A 75 -19.58 -8.34 -9.32
N LYS A 76 -19.79 -9.45 -8.65
CA LYS A 76 -20.50 -9.46 -7.38
C LYS A 76 -19.51 -9.38 -6.22
N ASN A 77 -19.75 -8.46 -5.29
CA ASN A 77 -18.97 -8.40 -4.06
C ASN A 77 -19.31 -9.59 -3.13
N SER A 78 -18.65 -9.68 -1.98
CA SER A 78 -18.86 -10.75 -0.99
C SER A 78 -20.27 -10.75 -0.38
N TYR A 79 -21.05 -9.69 -0.57
CA TYR A 79 -22.43 -9.55 -0.11
C TYR A 79 -23.45 -9.83 -1.21
N GLY A 80 -23.00 -10.19 -2.43
CA GLY A 80 -23.85 -10.46 -3.58
C GLY A 80 -24.28 -9.22 -4.38
N ASP A 81 -23.87 -8.01 -3.98
CA ASP A 81 -24.19 -6.78 -4.71
C ASP A 81 -23.42 -6.73 -6.03
N LEU A 82 -24.10 -6.34 -7.11
CA LEU A 82 -23.44 -6.05 -8.37
C LEU A 82 -22.61 -4.78 -8.26
N LYS A 83 -21.35 -4.84 -8.66
CA LYS A 83 -20.40 -3.72 -8.70
C LYS A 83 -19.82 -3.61 -10.10
N THR A 84 -19.52 -2.40 -10.49
CA THR A 84 -18.88 -2.09 -11.76
C THR A 84 -17.58 -1.33 -11.47
N ASP A 85 -16.48 -1.83 -11.99
CA ASP A 85 -15.21 -1.14 -12.01
C ASP A 85 -14.87 -0.69 -13.43
N PHE A 86 -14.10 0.38 -13.52
CA PHE A 86 -13.49 0.87 -14.76
C PHE A 86 -12.05 0.38 -14.82
N LEU A 87 -11.71 -0.23 -15.94
CA LEU A 87 -10.35 -0.62 -16.28
C LEU A 87 -9.83 0.37 -17.33
N VAL A 88 -8.69 0.96 -17.05
CA VAL A 88 -8.00 1.86 -17.97
C VAL A 88 -6.59 1.35 -18.21
N ASP A 89 -6.11 1.50 -19.43
CA ASP A 89 -4.74 1.16 -19.78
C ASP A 89 -4.18 2.09 -20.87
N GLY A 90 -2.88 2.08 -20.98
CA GLY A 90 -2.19 2.91 -21.95
C GLY A 90 -0.69 2.95 -21.68
N LYS A 91 -0.05 3.97 -22.26
CA LYS A 91 1.38 4.22 -22.09
C LYS A 91 1.62 5.60 -21.51
N LEU A 92 2.54 5.67 -20.57
CA LEU A 92 3.18 6.88 -20.09
C LEU A 92 4.49 7.05 -20.84
N ILE A 93 4.72 8.26 -21.32
CA ILE A 93 5.93 8.62 -22.05
C ILE A 93 6.63 9.72 -21.26
N TYR A 94 7.84 9.41 -20.82
CA TYR A 94 8.71 10.31 -20.08
C TYR A 94 9.99 10.54 -20.86
N GLU A 95 10.64 11.66 -20.58
CA GLU A 95 11.98 11.94 -21.06
C GLU A 95 12.91 12.31 -19.91
N TRP A 96 14.08 11.70 -19.92
CA TRP A 96 15.24 12.15 -19.18
C TRP A 96 15.96 13.17 -20.06
N ILE A 97 16.18 14.37 -19.57
CA ILE A 97 16.75 15.47 -20.34
C ILE A 97 17.98 15.98 -19.64
N ASN A 98 19.09 16.04 -20.36
CA ASN A 98 20.29 16.72 -19.90
C ASN A 98 20.12 18.24 -19.99
N ILE A 99 20.10 18.94 -18.84
CA ILE A 99 19.89 20.39 -18.79
C ILE A 99 20.98 21.17 -19.53
N ASP A 100 22.24 20.68 -19.49
CA ASP A 100 23.37 21.34 -20.15
C ASP A 100 23.34 21.20 -21.69
N ASN A 101 22.66 20.15 -22.17
CA ASN A 101 22.45 19.90 -23.61
C ASN A 101 21.06 19.25 -23.81
N PRO A 102 19.99 20.03 -23.98
CA PRO A 102 18.61 19.48 -24.08
C PRO A 102 18.35 18.55 -25.26
N GLU A 103 19.19 18.51 -26.27
CA GLU A 103 19.11 17.51 -27.36
C GLU A 103 19.59 16.12 -26.90
N ASP A 104 20.44 16.05 -25.87
CA ASP A 104 20.87 14.83 -25.23
C ASP A 104 19.80 14.37 -24.23
N ARG A 105 18.85 13.60 -24.75
CA ARG A 105 17.67 13.13 -24.02
C ARG A 105 17.40 11.65 -24.26
N GLN A 106 16.82 11.01 -23.28
CA GLN A 106 16.39 9.61 -23.38
C GLN A 106 14.89 9.50 -23.13
N ARG A 107 14.15 9.08 -24.14
CA ARG A 107 12.73 8.78 -24.04
C ARG A 107 12.52 7.39 -23.46
N VAL A 108 11.54 7.29 -22.55
CA VAL A 108 11.14 6.05 -21.87
C VAL A 108 9.63 5.90 -21.98
N GLU A 109 9.18 4.75 -22.43
CA GLU A 109 7.78 4.37 -22.48
C GLU A 109 7.50 3.31 -21.42
N PHE A 110 6.40 3.46 -20.69
CA PHE A 110 6.00 2.54 -19.65
C PHE A 110 4.49 2.33 -19.68
N GLU A 111 4.06 1.08 -19.60
CA GLU A 111 2.63 0.75 -19.58
C GLU A 111 2.00 1.12 -18.25
N TYR A 112 0.75 1.59 -18.28
CA TYR A 112 -0.04 1.77 -17.07
C TYR A 112 -1.35 0.99 -17.15
N TYR A 113 -1.80 0.54 -15.98
CA TYR A 113 -3.08 -0.12 -15.77
C TYR A 113 -3.70 0.43 -14.51
N GLY A 114 -5.01 0.69 -14.56
CA GLY A 114 -5.76 1.14 -13.41
C GLY A 114 -7.13 0.50 -13.38
N GLN A 115 -7.58 0.10 -12.19
CA GLN A 115 -8.92 -0.43 -11.95
C GLN A 115 -9.50 0.22 -10.71
N GLN A 116 -10.65 0.87 -10.84
CA GLN A 116 -11.39 1.50 -9.76
C GLN A 116 -12.87 1.59 -10.12
N ASN A 117 -13.70 1.83 -9.10
CA ASN A 117 -15.15 2.07 -9.26
C ASN A 117 -15.50 3.46 -9.81
N ASP A 118 -14.52 4.25 -10.17
CA ASP A 118 -14.63 5.58 -10.77
C ASP A 118 -13.56 5.72 -11.84
N LEU A 119 -13.93 6.20 -13.03
CA LEU A 119 -13.04 6.28 -14.19
C LEU A 119 -11.83 7.18 -13.93
N SER A 120 -12.04 8.36 -13.30
CA SER A 120 -10.97 9.30 -13.01
C SER A 120 -9.99 8.74 -11.97
N LYS A 121 -10.52 7.99 -10.98
CA LYS A 121 -9.69 7.30 -9.98
C LYS A 121 -8.93 6.12 -10.59
N ALA A 122 -9.53 5.37 -11.51
CA ALA A 122 -8.87 4.31 -12.24
C ALA A 122 -7.65 4.87 -13.00
N PHE A 123 -7.85 5.96 -13.73
CA PHE A 123 -6.78 6.65 -14.44
C PHE A 123 -5.70 7.16 -13.47
N GLY A 124 -6.05 7.94 -12.45
CA GLY A 124 -5.10 8.50 -11.50
C GLY A 124 -4.29 7.44 -10.76
N SER A 125 -4.91 6.34 -10.34
CA SER A 125 -4.21 5.22 -9.71
C SER A 125 -3.24 4.54 -10.68
N GLY A 126 -3.66 4.31 -11.93
CA GLY A 126 -2.81 3.75 -12.97
C GLY A 126 -1.54 4.58 -13.20
N LEU A 127 -1.66 5.91 -13.32
CA LEU A 127 -0.53 6.82 -13.47
C LEU A 127 0.43 6.73 -12.28
N THR A 128 -0.10 6.85 -11.06
CA THR A 128 0.70 6.87 -9.83
C THR A 128 1.48 5.56 -9.63
N TYR A 129 0.82 4.43 -9.85
CA TYR A 129 1.49 3.12 -9.75
C TYR A 129 2.58 2.96 -10.79
N SER A 130 2.29 3.30 -12.04
CA SER A 130 3.24 3.12 -13.13
C SER A 130 4.46 4.03 -13.01
N GLU A 131 4.29 5.30 -12.64
CA GLU A 131 5.41 6.21 -12.38
C GLU A 131 6.30 5.67 -11.25
N ARG A 132 5.71 5.22 -10.15
CA ARG A 132 6.45 4.60 -9.05
C ARG A 132 7.29 3.42 -9.54
N TYR A 133 6.70 2.49 -10.28
CA TYR A 133 7.43 1.33 -10.80
C TYR A 133 8.48 1.72 -11.84
N LEU A 134 8.17 2.68 -12.71
CA LEU A 134 9.14 3.21 -13.65
C LEU A 134 10.40 3.71 -12.93
N LEU A 135 10.24 4.54 -11.89
CA LEU A 135 11.36 5.07 -11.11
C LEU A 135 12.12 3.96 -10.37
N LEU A 136 11.43 3.07 -9.65
CA LEU A 136 12.05 1.96 -8.92
C LEU A 136 12.87 1.06 -9.86
N LYS A 137 12.34 0.73 -11.03
CA LYS A 137 13.03 -0.12 -12.02
C LYS A 137 14.16 0.62 -12.73
N SER A 138 13.98 1.90 -13.07
CA SER A 138 15.04 2.72 -13.71
C SER A 138 16.28 2.83 -12.85
N PHE A 139 16.11 2.98 -11.55
CA PHE A 139 17.23 3.10 -10.62
C PHE A 139 17.67 1.78 -10.00
N GLY A 140 16.99 0.66 -10.31
CA GLY A 140 17.31 -0.64 -9.74
C GLY A 140 17.18 -0.65 -8.21
N ALA A 141 16.18 0.09 -7.69
CA ALA A 141 15.90 0.08 -6.26
C ALA A 141 15.57 -1.34 -5.80
N PRO A 142 16.21 -1.85 -4.74
CA PRO A 142 15.92 -3.18 -4.24
C PRO A 142 14.47 -3.25 -3.76
N THR A 143 13.71 -4.18 -4.32
CA THR A 143 12.31 -4.47 -3.97
C THR A 143 12.14 -5.91 -3.49
N ASP A 144 13.22 -6.54 -3.01
CA ASP A 144 13.27 -7.96 -2.64
C ASP A 144 12.19 -8.36 -1.62
N GLU A 145 11.77 -7.40 -0.78
CA GLU A 145 10.65 -7.61 0.13
C GLU A 145 9.27 -7.60 -0.57
N ASP A 146 9.20 -7.17 -1.83
CA ASP A 146 7.97 -7.13 -2.63
C ASP A 146 7.78 -8.38 -3.50
N ASP A 147 8.77 -9.28 -3.53
CA ASP A 147 8.67 -10.55 -4.23
C ASP A 147 7.68 -11.48 -3.48
N PRO A 148 6.55 -11.86 -4.11
CA PRO A 148 5.61 -12.80 -3.51
C PRO A 148 6.23 -14.14 -3.14
N ASP A 149 7.30 -14.55 -3.85
CA ASP A 149 7.98 -15.82 -3.65
C ASP A 149 8.95 -15.78 -2.46
N SER A 150 9.45 -14.59 -2.08
CA SER A 150 10.33 -14.41 -0.91
C SER A 150 9.66 -14.79 0.42
N LYS A 151 8.32 -14.74 0.48
CA LYS A 151 7.54 -15.11 1.68
C LYS A 151 7.46 -16.61 1.95
N ASN A 152 7.88 -17.46 1.01
CA ASN A 152 7.80 -18.92 1.14
C ASN A 152 9.09 -19.57 1.69
N GLU A 153 10.22 -18.88 1.73
CA GLU A 153 11.48 -19.45 2.22
C GLU A 153 11.62 -19.42 3.75
N ASP A 154 10.98 -18.47 4.43
CA ASP A 154 11.08 -18.34 5.90
C ASP A 154 10.30 -19.39 6.69
N LYS A 155 9.44 -20.19 6.04
CA LYS A 155 8.68 -21.26 6.69
C LYS A 155 9.39 -22.61 6.77
N LYS A 156 10.58 -22.77 6.19
CA LYS A 156 11.30 -24.06 6.15
C LYS A 156 12.53 -24.17 7.03
N LYS A 157 12.88 -23.15 7.81
CA LYS A 157 14.04 -23.23 8.74
C LYS A 157 13.66 -22.83 10.16
N ALA A 158 12.94 -23.67 10.84
CA ALA A 158 12.89 -23.68 12.30
C ALA A 158 12.76 -25.12 12.78
N THR A 159 13.90 -25.79 12.93
CA THR A 159 14.04 -26.95 13.84
C THR A 159 14.88 -26.48 15.02
N PRO A 160 14.48 -26.76 16.26
CA PRO A 160 15.06 -26.13 17.44
C PRO A 160 16.32 -26.86 17.93
N SER A 161 17.36 -26.13 18.31
CA SER A 161 18.36 -26.63 19.23
C SER A 161 18.57 -25.67 20.39
N GLN A 162 18.65 -26.26 21.56
CA GLN A 162 18.61 -25.72 22.91
C GLN A 162 19.85 -24.96 23.36
N ALA A 163 19.61 -24.18 24.43
CA ALA A 163 20.53 -23.72 25.49
C ALA A 163 21.48 -22.56 25.10
N GLU A 164 21.73 -21.52 25.89
CA GLU A 164 21.72 -21.32 27.34
C GLU A 164 21.71 -19.80 27.71
N LYS A 165 21.37 -19.53 28.96
CA LYS A 165 21.14 -18.28 29.68
C LYS A 165 22.33 -17.36 29.87
N LYS A 166 22.04 -16.05 29.97
CA LYS A 166 22.40 -14.94 30.90
C LYS A 166 22.61 -13.65 30.12
N GLY A 167 22.11 -12.48 30.45
CA GLY A 167 21.51 -11.89 31.62
C GLY A 167 21.56 -10.35 31.44
N SER A 168 20.49 -9.68 31.89
CA SER A 168 20.37 -8.29 32.32
C SER A 168 20.52 -7.10 31.33
N GLY A 169 19.45 -6.29 31.26
CA GLY A 169 19.50 -4.88 30.88
C GLY A 169 18.19 -4.34 30.32
N LYS A 170 17.40 -3.71 31.16
CA LYS A 170 16.10 -3.08 30.92
C LYS A 170 16.03 -2.16 29.70
N GLY A 171 15.00 -2.35 28.88
CA GLY A 171 14.49 -1.41 27.89
C GLY A 171 13.23 -2.02 27.30
N GLN A 172 12.08 -1.77 27.93
CA GLN A 172 10.78 -2.29 27.50
C GLN A 172 10.34 -1.59 26.22
N ASN A 173 10.40 -2.32 25.09
CA ASN A 173 9.52 -2.10 23.96
C ASN A 173 8.44 -3.17 24.02
N PRO A 174 7.14 -2.83 23.98
CA PRO A 174 6.09 -3.83 24.05
C PRO A 174 6.10 -4.68 22.79
N SER A 175 6.11 -5.98 23.04
CA SER A 175 6.12 -7.08 22.10
C SER A 175 5.05 -6.98 21.01
N ARG A 176 5.43 -7.48 19.87
CA ARG A 176 4.72 -7.64 18.59
C ARG A 176 3.44 -8.52 18.63
N GLU A 177 2.90 -8.81 19.78
CA GLU A 177 1.75 -9.71 19.98
C GLU A 177 0.40 -9.02 20.17
N ALA A 178 0.34 -7.68 20.15
CA ALA A 178 -0.92 -6.94 20.22
C ALA A 178 -1.17 -6.12 18.95
N ARG A 179 -1.19 -6.76 17.77
CA ARG A 179 -1.98 -6.23 16.66
C ARG A 179 -3.44 -6.46 17.03
N SER A 180 -4.09 -5.43 17.57
CA SER A 180 -5.51 -5.48 17.89
C SER A 180 -6.27 -5.95 16.64
N LYS A 181 -7.01 -7.04 16.78
CA LYS A 181 -7.95 -7.50 15.75
C LYS A 181 -8.81 -6.29 15.37
N SER A 182 -9.09 -6.08 14.08
CA SER A 182 -9.98 -4.99 13.68
C SER A 182 -11.32 -5.13 14.44
N LYS A 183 -11.98 -4.02 14.78
CA LYS A 183 -13.26 -4.01 15.49
C LYS A 183 -14.28 -4.94 14.81
N TRP A 184 -14.29 -4.95 13.47
CA TRP A 184 -15.10 -5.86 12.68
C TRP A 184 -14.75 -7.35 12.90
N ALA A 185 -13.47 -7.69 12.98
CA ALA A 185 -13.04 -9.08 13.23
C ALA A 185 -13.46 -9.57 14.61
N VAL A 186 -13.42 -8.69 15.62
CA VAL A 186 -13.89 -9.00 16.97
C VAL A 186 -15.40 -9.24 17.00
N VAL A 187 -16.19 -8.39 16.33
CA VAL A 187 -17.65 -8.58 16.23
C VAL A 187 -17.99 -9.88 15.51
N ASN A 188 -17.35 -10.16 14.38
CA ASN A 188 -17.58 -11.38 13.63
C ASN A 188 -17.23 -12.66 14.43
N GLU A 189 -16.18 -12.60 15.24
CA GLU A 189 -15.80 -13.71 16.10
C GLU A 189 -16.83 -13.92 17.24
N LEU A 190 -17.39 -12.83 17.79
CA LEU A 190 -18.41 -12.89 18.82
C LEU A 190 -19.74 -13.51 18.30
N ILE A 191 -20.18 -13.13 17.11
CA ILE A 191 -21.47 -13.59 16.57
C ILE A 191 -21.39 -14.93 15.80
N LYS A 192 -20.17 -15.45 15.57
CA LYS A 192 -19.93 -16.63 14.74
C LYS A 192 -20.71 -17.88 15.15
N ASN A 193 -20.93 -18.06 16.44
CA ASN A 193 -21.61 -19.23 17.03
C ASN A 193 -22.98 -18.86 17.67
N SER A 194 -23.54 -17.69 17.36
CA SER A 194 -24.83 -17.23 17.84
C SER A 194 -25.83 -17.12 16.68
N SER A 195 -27.10 -16.94 17.00
CA SER A 195 -28.16 -16.69 16.02
C SER A 195 -28.16 -15.24 15.48
N ILE A 196 -27.23 -14.38 15.96
CA ILE A 196 -27.18 -12.96 15.63
C ILE A 196 -26.61 -12.77 14.23
N GLU A 197 -27.40 -12.20 13.34
CA GLU A 197 -26.96 -11.82 12.00
C GLU A 197 -26.27 -10.45 11.98
N LEU A 198 -25.30 -10.26 11.07
CA LEU A 198 -24.57 -8.99 10.90
C LEU A 198 -25.52 -7.82 10.57
N ALA A 199 -26.65 -8.09 9.90
CA ALA A 199 -27.70 -7.12 9.62
C ALA A 199 -28.27 -6.53 10.92
N SER A 200 -28.58 -7.37 11.89
CA SER A 200 -29.10 -6.95 13.21
C SER A 200 -28.09 -6.09 13.98
N VAL A 201 -26.79 -6.39 13.85
CA VAL A 201 -25.71 -5.55 14.43
C VAL A 201 -25.71 -4.16 13.80
N THR A 202 -25.87 -4.09 12.49
CA THR A 202 -25.91 -2.81 11.76
C THR A 202 -27.15 -1.98 12.14
N GLU A 203 -28.29 -2.61 12.24
CA GLU A 203 -29.55 -1.97 12.71
C GLU A 203 -29.40 -1.45 14.14
N TRP A 204 -28.78 -2.21 15.02
CA TRP A 204 -28.50 -1.78 16.40
C TRP A 204 -27.62 -0.53 16.42
N ILE A 205 -26.57 -0.47 15.59
CA ILE A 205 -25.68 0.69 15.47
C ILE A 205 -26.48 1.92 15.02
N ILE A 206 -27.33 1.78 13.99
CA ILE A 206 -28.16 2.87 13.50
C ILE A 206 -29.13 3.35 14.57
N LYS A 207 -29.80 2.43 15.27
CA LYS A 207 -30.75 2.75 16.33
C LYS A 207 -30.08 3.43 17.53
N LYS A 208 -28.87 3.00 17.90
CA LYS A 208 -28.16 3.49 19.07
C LYS A 208 -27.48 4.82 18.84
N PHE A 209 -26.89 5.03 17.67
CA PHE A 209 -26.08 6.20 17.36
C PHE A 209 -26.72 7.17 16.35
N GLY A 210 -27.92 6.88 15.87
CA GLY A 210 -28.73 7.76 14.98
C GLY A 210 -28.20 7.88 13.55
N LYS A 211 -27.18 7.10 13.18
CA LYS A 211 -26.59 7.10 11.84
C LYS A 211 -25.92 5.76 11.53
N SER A 212 -25.80 5.44 10.23
CA SER A 212 -25.03 4.30 9.77
C SER A 212 -23.53 4.57 9.92
N ILE A 213 -22.87 3.85 10.83
CA ILE A 213 -21.44 3.92 11.06
C ILE A 213 -20.88 2.52 10.80
N LYS A 214 -19.77 2.42 10.06
CA LYS A 214 -19.09 1.14 9.89
C LYS A 214 -18.46 0.70 11.21
N ILE A 215 -18.48 -0.60 11.51
CA ILE A 215 -17.99 -1.17 12.78
C ILE A 215 -16.54 -0.73 13.07
N ASN A 216 -15.69 -0.66 12.06
CA ASN A 216 -14.30 -0.22 12.22
C ASN A 216 -14.15 1.29 12.51
N ASP A 217 -15.16 2.09 12.16
CA ASP A 217 -15.15 3.54 12.34
C ASP A 217 -15.84 3.98 13.67
N LEU A 218 -16.32 3.03 14.48
CA LEU A 218 -16.82 3.29 15.82
C LEU A 218 -15.68 3.81 16.72
N THR A 219 -15.99 4.76 17.60
CA THR A 219 -15.04 5.12 18.69
C THR A 219 -14.84 3.93 19.63
N ASP A 220 -13.81 3.96 20.46
CA ASP A 220 -13.56 2.85 21.39
C ASP A 220 -14.70 2.69 22.39
N GLU A 221 -15.25 3.80 22.90
CA GLU A 221 -16.45 3.80 23.76
C GLU A 221 -17.68 3.21 23.06
N GLN A 222 -17.92 3.58 21.80
CA GLN A 222 -19.03 3.04 21.00
C GLN A 222 -18.86 1.56 20.75
N PHE A 223 -17.63 1.12 20.53
CA PHE A 223 -17.29 -0.27 20.29
C PHE A 223 -17.45 -1.13 21.55
N GLU A 224 -17.05 -0.63 22.71
CA GLU A 224 -17.29 -1.30 24.00
C GLU A 224 -18.79 -1.46 24.31
N LEU A 225 -19.60 -0.44 24.01
CA LEU A 225 -21.05 -0.52 24.14
C LEU A 225 -21.65 -1.61 23.22
N LEU A 226 -21.19 -1.66 21.96
CA LEU A 226 -21.63 -2.68 21.00
C LEU A 226 -21.27 -4.09 21.47
N THR A 227 -20.01 -4.31 21.82
CA THR A 227 -19.53 -5.65 22.24
C THR A 227 -20.19 -6.12 23.54
N SER A 228 -20.44 -5.20 24.47
CA SER A 228 -21.18 -5.51 25.71
C SER A 228 -22.64 -5.89 25.45
N ALA A 229 -23.29 -5.20 24.51
CA ALA A 229 -24.67 -5.53 24.12
C ALA A 229 -24.75 -6.91 23.43
N LEU A 230 -23.82 -7.20 22.52
CA LEU A 230 -23.75 -8.50 21.85
C LEU A 230 -23.50 -9.65 22.82
N LYS A 231 -22.57 -9.51 23.76
CA LYS A 231 -22.29 -10.54 24.77
C LYS A 231 -23.52 -10.84 25.62
N LYS A 232 -24.24 -9.81 26.09
CA LYS A 232 -25.47 -9.99 26.87
C LYS A 232 -26.58 -10.70 26.07
N GLN A 233 -26.66 -10.45 24.75
CA GLN A 233 -27.64 -11.10 23.92
C GLN A 233 -27.29 -12.59 23.71
N ILE A 234 -26.00 -12.91 23.50
CA ILE A 234 -25.52 -14.30 23.36
C ILE A 234 -25.74 -15.08 24.67
N GLU A 235 -25.37 -14.51 25.81
CA GLU A 235 -25.60 -15.13 27.13
C GLU A 235 -27.10 -15.41 27.41
N LYS A 236 -27.98 -14.56 26.88
CA LYS A 236 -29.42 -14.77 27.01
C LYS A 236 -29.90 -15.91 26.11
N GLU A 237 -29.41 -16.01 24.87
CA GLU A 237 -29.73 -17.13 23.98
C GLU A 237 -29.28 -18.47 24.58
N GLU A 238 -28.08 -18.54 25.20
CA GLU A 238 -27.56 -19.73 25.86
C GLU A 238 -28.32 -20.12 27.13
N SER A 239 -29.03 -19.18 27.76
CA SER A 239 -29.83 -19.47 28.96
C SER A 239 -31.27 -19.87 28.68
N ASP A 240 -31.77 -19.65 27.47
CA ASP A 240 -33.14 -19.98 27.03
C ASP A 240 -33.20 -21.33 26.27
N GLU A 241 -32.04 -22.03 26.07
CA GLU A 241 -31.88 -23.42 25.57
C GLU A 241 -31.73 -24.40 26.77
#